data_c73b895b41cded489b8ae5cb2f0111c5
#
_entry.id   c73b895b41cded489b8ae5cb2f0111c5
#
_cell.length_a   1.000
_cell.length_b   1.000
_cell.length_c   1.000
_cell.angle_alpha   90.00
_cell.angle_beta   90.00
_cell.angle_gamma   90.00
#
_symmetry.space_group_name_H-M   'P 1'
#
loop_
_entity.id
_entity.type
_entity.pdbx_description
1 polymer ?
#
loop_
_entity_poly.entity_id
_entity_poly.type
_entity_poly.pdbx_seq_one_letter_code
_entity_poly.pdbx_strand_id
1 'polypeptide(L)'
;MRKILFTVIFVFILTNLHSQSLGWRAQLFGFADNREYDASVQIPQSILGVQLAPEIYLKFDSIHTLNVGLNALKEFGSTSQFDKITPYIYYGMESNVFRFDFGVFPRKQHLGSAPRALYYDSLYYYRPYISGLFWTYSKGAFNQSVYLDWTSRQTNINRETFIMGGKGEFSNKMFYFENHIYMYHHAGTAIPQEGDHLRDNGVVLLTLGINASDYTFFDTLKLSFSGIKSFERERNVSGWHSPNGVIIDFSIDYKGVGMLNSFYYGQGHNLDWGDPFYRLKQYNRTDVYYKMLNFKKVSGAFTYSFHFAEGNVSHQQQFIISVDLSSDFKSPR
;
A
#
# COMPACT_ATOMS: atom_id res chain seq x y z
N MET A 1 11.58 -2.50 44.34
CA MET A 1 10.49 -3.46 44.07
C MET A 1 10.02 -3.46 42.61
N ARG A 2 9.67 -2.35 41.98
CA ARG A 2 9.20 -2.34 40.55
C ARG A 2 10.22 -2.93 39.56
N LYS A 3 11.52 -2.65 39.70
CA LYS A 3 12.56 -3.19 38.78
C LYS A 3 12.73 -4.71 38.93
N ILE A 4 12.66 -5.24 40.18
CA ILE A 4 12.74 -6.68 40.44
C ILE A 4 11.53 -7.42 39.87
N LEU A 5 10.31 -6.85 39.98
CA LEU A 5 9.10 -7.43 39.43
C LEU A 5 9.18 -7.51 37.90
N PHE A 6 9.70 -6.47 37.22
CA PHE A 6 9.91 -6.46 35.79
C PHE A 6 10.92 -7.51 35.33
N THR A 7 12.02 -7.66 36.07
CA THR A 7 13.05 -8.69 35.79
C THR A 7 12.51 -10.09 36.00
N VAL A 8 11.74 -10.32 37.08
CA VAL A 8 11.13 -11.64 37.36
C VAL A 8 10.08 -12.00 36.32
N ILE A 9 9.23 -11.06 35.91
CA ILE A 9 8.24 -11.28 34.80
C ILE A 9 8.96 -11.56 33.49
N PHE A 10 10.04 -10.82 33.18
CA PHE A 10 10.81 -11.02 31.95
C PHE A 10 11.53 -12.39 31.96
N VAL A 11 12.10 -12.82 33.09
CA VAL A 11 12.72 -14.14 33.23
C VAL A 11 11.67 -15.25 33.20
N PHE A 12 10.49 -15.07 33.79
CA PHE A 12 9.40 -16.06 33.78
C PHE A 12 8.81 -16.25 32.36
N ILE A 13 8.77 -15.19 31.57
CA ILE A 13 8.38 -15.26 30.14
C ILE A 13 9.44 -16.06 29.35
N LEU A 14 10.73 -15.89 29.65
CA LEU A 14 11.81 -16.59 28.97
C LEU A 14 11.91 -18.09 29.28
N THR A 15 11.47 -18.54 30.44
CA THR A 15 11.62 -19.96 30.87
C THR A 15 10.52 -20.89 30.34
N ASN A 16 9.41 -20.35 29.81
CA ASN A 16 8.31 -21.14 29.24
C ASN A 16 8.33 -21.25 27.69
N LEU A 17 9.45 -20.90 27.06
CA LEU A 17 9.59 -20.72 25.62
C LEU A 17 9.96 -22.00 24.82
N HIS A 18 9.58 -23.19 25.25
CA HIS A 18 10.00 -24.45 24.60
C HIS A 18 9.43 -24.68 23.18
N SER A 19 8.49 -23.85 22.71
CA SER A 19 7.90 -23.93 21.36
C SER A 19 8.03 -22.65 20.56
N GLN A 20 8.88 -21.71 20.98
CA GLN A 20 8.94 -20.38 20.35
C GLN A 20 10.19 -20.23 19.50
N SER A 21 10.05 -19.64 18.32
CA SER A 21 11.18 -19.24 17.49
C SER A 21 11.28 -17.73 17.43
N LEU A 22 12.48 -17.22 17.65
CA LEU A 22 12.85 -15.83 17.46
C LEU A 22 13.49 -15.67 16.09
N GLY A 23 13.16 -14.62 15.36
CA GLY A 23 13.78 -14.30 14.09
C GLY A 23 13.88 -12.81 13.86
N TRP A 24 14.51 -12.45 12.76
CA TRP A 24 14.65 -11.07 12.35
C TRP A 24 14.38 -10.89 10.86
N ARG A 25 13.96 -9.69 10.50
CA ARG A 25 13.86 -9.20 9.12
C ARG A 25 14.51 -7.83 9.04
N ALA A 26 15.04 -7.49 7.87
CA ALA A 26 15.49 -6.14 7.57
C ALA A 26 15.17 -5.84 6.13
N GLN A 27 14.41 -4.78 5.90
CA GLN A 27 14.10 -4.30 4.58
C GLN A 27 14.83 -2.97 4.34
N LEU A 28 15.49 -2.86 3.20
CA LEU A 28 15.94 -1.59 2.65
C LEU A 28 15.10 -1.32 1.41
N PHE A 29 14.48 -0.14 1.35
CA PHE A 29 13.70 0.32 0.23
C PHE A 29 14.20 1.69 -0.21
N GLY A 30 14.81 1.74 -1.41
CA GLY A 30 15.29 2.98 -2.02
C GLY A 30 14.37 3.40 -3.16
N PHE A 31 14.16 4.71 -3.28
CA PHE A 31 13.34 5.31 -4.33
C PHE A 31 13.96 6.59 -4.85
N ALA A 32 13.88 6.77 -6.17
CA ALA A 32 14.09 8.02 -6.87
C ALA A 32 12.90 8.20 -7.83
N ASP A 33 12.21 9.32 -7.74
CA ASP A 33 10.98 9.61 -8.46
C ASP A 33 11.02 11.06 -8.93
N ASN A 34 11.38 11.25 -10.21
CA ASN A 34 11.41 12.56 -10.86
C ASN A 34 10.13 12.73 -11.68
N ARG A 35 9.35 13.74 -11.34
CA ARG A 35 8.03 14.05 -11.91
C ARG A 35 8.09 15.37 -12.64
N GLU A 36 7.97 15.32 -13.95
CA GLU A 36 7.92 16.48 -14.84
C GLU A 36 6.49 16.62 -15.36
N TYR A 37 5.61 17.14 -14.48
CA TYR A 37 4.18 17.21 -14.74
C TYR A 37 3.75 18.60 -15.21
N ASP A 38 3.03 18.65 -16.35
CA ASP A 38 2.41 19.86 -16.91
C ASP A 38 0.87 19.88 -16.71
N ALA A 39 0.31 18.84 -16.08
CA ALA A 39 -1.13 18.73 -15.83
C ALA A 39 -1.55 19.61 -14.65
N SER A 40 -2.72 20.24 -14.75
CA SER A 40 -3.27 21.17 -13.73
C SER A 40 -3.52 20.52 -12.36
N VAL A 41 -3.65 19.19 -12.31
CA VAL A 41 -3.97 18.42 -11.10
C VAL A 41 -2.75 17.92 -10.34
N GLN A 42 -1.55 18.11 -10.87
CA GLN A 42 -0.28 17.64 -10.29
C GLN A 42 0.79 18.72 -10.37
N ILE A 43 1.78 18.60 -9.52
CA ILE A 43 2.95 19.52 -9.48
C ILE A 43 4.22 18.76 -9.84
N PRO A 44 5.18 19.37 -10.57
CA PRO A 44 6.50 18.81 -10.78
C PRO A 44 7.25 18.67 -9.47
N GLN A 45 7.90 17.53 -9.25
CA GLN A 45 8.64 17.27 -8.02
C GLN A 45 9.65 16.14 -8.21
N SER A 46 10.87 16.30 -7.69
CA SER A 46 11.83 15.19 -7.55
C SER A 46 11.87 14.73 -6.10
N ILE A 47 11.66 13.42 -5.90
CA ILE A 47 11.60 12.79 -4.59
C ILE A 47 12.63 11.65 -4.59
N LEU A 48 13.63 11.73 -3.70
CA LEU A 48 14.66 10.71 -3.57
C LEU A 48 14.87 10.39 -2.10
N GLY A 49 14.96 9.09 -1.80
CA GLY A 49 15.17 8.68 -0.42
C GLY A 49 15.38 7.18 -0.26
N VAL A 50 15.63 6.81 0.99
CA VAL A 50 15.80 5.42 1.41
C VAL A 50 15.08 5.20 2.74
N GLN A 51 14.48 4.04 2.87
CA GLN A 51 13.92 3.52 4.11
C GLN A 51 14.70 2.31 4.55
N LEU A 52 14.98 2.22 5.85
CA LEU A 52 15.54 1.04 6.49
C LEU A 52 14.58 0.56 7.57
N ALA A 53 14.12 -0.68 7.47
CA ALA A 53 13.13 -1.24 8.39
C ALA A 53 13.62 -2.56 9.01
N PRO A 54 14.44 -2.52 10.08
CA PRO A 54 14.74 -3.68 10.89
C PRO A 54 13.55 -4.08 11.77
N GLU A 55 13.32 -5.39 11.87
CA GLU A 55 12.24 -6.02 12.64
C GLU A 55 12.75 -7.27 13.35
N ILE A 56 12.31 -7.47 14.57
CA ILE A 56 12.43 -8.74 15.30
C ILE A 56 11.03 -9.33 15.43
N TYR A 57 10.90 -10.63 15.27
CA TYR A 57 9.64 -11.33 15.46
C TYR A 57 9.78 -12.55 16.36
N LEU A 58 8.75 -12.77 17.16
CA LEU A 58 8.60 -13.92 18.02
C LEU A 58 7.42 -14.75 17.53
N LYS A 59 7.66 -16.02 17.16
CA LYS A 59 6.60 -17.00 16.89
C LYS A 59 6.31 -17.79 18.15
N PHE A 60 5.06 -17.75 18.62
CA PHE A 60 4.63 -18.50 19.82
C PHE A 60 4.35 -19.97 19.49
N ASP A 61 3.87 -20.20 18.28
CA ASP A 61 3.56 -21.51 17.71
C ASP A 61 3.62 -21.42 16.16
N SER A 62 2.94 -22.32 15.45
CA SER A 62 2.92 -22.36 14.00
C SER A 62 2.09 -21.23 13.34
N ILE A 63 1.22 -20.56 14.11
CA ILE A 63 0.23 -19.60 13.55
C ILE A 63 0.32 -18.19 14.14
N HIS A 64 0.88 -18.00 15.34
CA HIS A 64 0.89 -16.71 16.04
C HIS A 64 2.27 -16.05 16.05
N THR A 65 2.33 -14.76 15.77
CA THR A 65 3.55 -13.96 15.78
C THR A 65 3.35 -12.63 16.50
N LEU A 66 4.39 -12.15 17.18
CA LEU A 66 4.52 -10.78 17.62
C LEU A 66 5.71 -10.16 16.91
N ASN A 67 5.52 -9.03 16.28
CA ASN A 67 6.52 -8.35 15.47
C ASN A 67 6.77 -6.96 16.04
N VAL A 68 8.04 -6.58 16.17
CA VAL A 68 8.48 -5.27 16.68
C VAL A 68 9.59 -4.75 15.80
N GLY A 69 9.47 -3.53 15.33
CA GLY A 69 10.46 -2.93 14.44
C GLY A 69 10.39 -1.41 14.42
N LEU A 70 11.17 -0.84 13.55
CA LEU A 70 11.13 0.57 13.23
C LEU A 70 11.35 0.76 11.72
N ASN A 71 10.83 1.85 11.18
CA ASN A 71 11.15 2.33 9.84
C ASN A 71 11.83 3.69 9.95
N ALA A 72 13.03 3.80 9.41
CA ALA A 72 13.78 5.04 9.34
C ALA A 72 13.82 5.52 7.89
N LEU A 73 13.18 6.66 7.61
CA LEU A 73 13.21 7.34 6.32
C LEU A 73 14.31 8.40 6.32
N LYS A 74 15.15 8.39 5.27
CA LYS A 74 16.08 9.46 4.92
C LYS A 74 15.80 9.94 3.51
N GLU A 75 15.39 11.20 3.37
CA GLU A 75 15.29 11.88 2.08
C GLU A 75 16.64 12.51 1.71
N PHE A 76 17.05 12.36 0.45
CA PHE A 76 18.31 12.89 0.00
C PHE A 76 18.22 14.42 -0.14
N GLY A 77 19.27 15.11 0.27
CA GLY A 77 19.30 16.58 0.34
C GLY A 77 18.72 17.18 1.63
N SER A 78 18.04 16.39 2.47
CA SER A 78 17.61 16.84 3.80
C SER A 78 18.80 16.99 4.74
N THR A 79 18.74 18.00 5.64
CA THR A 79 19.76 18.25 6.68
C THR A 79 19.60 17.35 7.91
N SER A 80 18.45 16.72 8.10
CA SER A 80 18.19 15.76 9.19
C SER A 80 18.96 14.46 8.96
N GLN A 81 19.38 13.79 10.04
CA GLN A 81 19.95 12.43 9.92
C GLN A 81 18.91 11.43 9.41
N PHE A 82 17.70 11.48 9.99
CA PHE A 82 16.50 10.81 9.52
C PHE A 82 15.35 11.80 9.50
N ASP A 83 14.57 11.81 8.43
CA ASP A 83 13.44 12.72 8.27
C ASP A 83 12.22 12.20 9.03
N LYS A 84 12.12 10.88 9.17
CA LYS A 84 11.06 10.23 9.93
C LYS A 84 11.54 8.89 10.48
N ILE A 85 11.26 8.64 11.78
CA ILE A 85 11.40 7.32 12.40
C ILE A 85 10.02 6.91 12.89
N THR A 86 9.55 5.75 12.43
CA THR A 86 8.23 5.21 12.78
C THR A 86 8.42 3.86 13.46
N PRO A 87 8.35 3.79 14.79
CA PRO A 87 8.29 2.51 15.51
C PRO A 87 6.98 1.79 15.16
N TYR A 88 7.03 0.47 15.09
CA TYR A 88 5.84 -0.33 14.87
C TYR A 88 5.85 -1.61 15.69
N ILE A 89 4.66 -2.04 16.03
CA ILE A 89 4.40 -3.30 16.70
C ILE A 89 3.09 -3.86 16.18
N TYR A 90 3.06 -5.14 15.88
CA TYR A 90 1.83 -5.82 15.51
C TYR A 90 1.84 -7.29 15.89
N TYR A 91 0.65 -7.77 16.20
CA TYR A 91 0.35 -9.18 16.33
C TYR A 91 -0.13 -9.71 14.99
N GLY A 92 0.37 -10.87 14.59
CA GLY A 92 -0.05 -11.60 13.40
C GLY A 92 -0.55 -13.00 13.77
N MET A 93 -1.61 -13.43 13.12
CA MET A 93 -2.11 -14.80 13.12
C MET A 93 -2.27 -15.26 11.68
N GLU A 94 -1.63 -16.36 11.32
CA GLU A 94 -1.70 -16.92 9.97
C GLU A 94 -1.94 -18.43 10.01
N SER A 95 -3.02 -18.85 9.40
CA SER A 95 -3.39 -20.25 9.20
C SER A 95 -3.49 -20.55 7.70
N ASN A 96 -3.83 -21.77 7.32
CA ASN A 96 -3.96 -22.18 5.91
C ASN A 96 -5.01 -21.38 5.12
N VAL A 97 -6.00 -20.79 5.79
CA VAL A 97 -7.12 -20.10 5.15
C VAL A 97 -7.36 -18.69 5.67
N PHE A 98 -6.84 -18.35 6.87
CA PHE A 98 -7.06 -17.05 7.50
C PHE A 98 -5.74 -16.40 7.86
N ARG A 99 -5.68 -15.09 7.63
CA ARG A 99 -4.67 -14.21 8.19
C ARG A 99 -5.36 -13.06 8.91
N PHE A 100 -4.84 -12.72 10.09
CA PHE A 100 -5.26 -11.56 10.86
C PHE A 100 -4.03 -10.84 11.40
N ASP A 101 -3.96 -9.54 11.19
CA ASP A 101 -2.92 -8.67 11.74
C ASP A 101 -3.57 -7.52 12.48
N PHE A 102 -3.04 -7.18 13.66
CA PHE A 102 -3.50 -6.08 14.50
C PHE A 102 -2.32 -5.28 15.05
N GLY A 103 -2.36 -3.96 14.87
CA GLY A 103 -1.31 -3.04 15.29
C GLY A 103 -0.84 -2.13 14.17
N VAL A 104 0.47 -1.90 14.07
CA VAL A 104 1.09 -1.12 13.01
C VAL A 104 1.93 -2.05 12.15
N PHE A 105 1.52 -2.32 10.93
CA PHE A 105 2.12 -3.34 10.04
C PHE A 105 2.32 -2.84 8.60
N PRO A 106 3.23 -3.47 7.81
CA PRO A 106 3.60 -3.00 6.48
C PRO A 106 2.43 -3.02 5.48
N ARG A 107 2.10 -1.87 4.86
CA ARG A 107 1.02 -1.69 3.89
C ARG A 107 1.21 -2.54 2.63
N LYS A 108 2.42 -2.50 2.04
CA LYS A 108 2.70 -3.17 0.77
C LYS A 108 2.55 -4.68 0.84
N GLN A 109 2.91 -5.30 1.97
CA GLN A 109 2.77 -6.74 2.17
C GLN A 109 1.30 -7.19 2.27
N HIS A 110 0.38 -6.29 2.66
CA HIS A 110 -1.03 -6.58 2.88
C HIS A 110 -1.91 -6.15 1.70
N LEU A 111 -1.71 -4.96 1.18
CA LEU A 111 -2.51 -4.45 0.07
C LEU A 111 -1.91 -4.75 -1.31
N GLY A 112 -0.62 -5.13 -1.38
CA GLY A 112 0.07 -5.37 -2.65
C GLY A 112 0.17 -4.09 -3.49
N SER A 113 0.16 -4.26 -4.81
CA SER A 113 0.03 -3.16 -5.76
C SER A 113 -1.45 -2.82 -5.93
N ALA A 114 -1.95 -1.88 -5.14
CA ALA A 114 -3.32 -1.38 -5.30
C ALA A 114 -3.43 -0.47 -6.53
N PRO A 115 -4.62 -0.41 -7.18
CA PRO A 115 -4.84 0.48 -8.33
C PRO A 115 -4.52 1.94 -7.99
N ARG A 116 -3.81 2.63 -8.90
CA ARG A 116 -3.41 4.05 -8.69
C ARG A 116 -4.60 4.99 -8.55
N ALA A 117 -5.72 4.68 -9.19
CA ALA A 117 -6.95 5.44 -8.97
C ALA A 117 -7.37 5.50 -7.50
N LEU A 118 -6.97 4.51 -6.67
CA LEU A 118 -7.29 4.42 -5.25
C LEU A 118 -6.14 4.87 -4.34
N TYR A 119 -4.90 4.57 -4.73
CA TYR A 119 -3.71 4.87 -3.94
C TYR A 119 -2.57 5.37 -4.82
N TYR A 120 -2.12 6.61 -4.58
CA TYR A 120 -1.01 7.21 -5.33
C TYR A 120 0.34 6.55 -4.97
N ASP A 121 1.28 6.54 -5.92
CA ASP A 121 2.56 5.82 -5.81
C ASP A 121 3.40 6.23 -4.58
N SER A 122 3.49 7.53 -4.26
CA SER A 122 4.29 8.01 -3.12
C SER A 122 3.70 7.70 -1.74
N LEU A 123 2.53 7.07 -1.67
CA LEU A 123 2.00 6.54 -0.41
C LEU A 123 2.98 5.55 0.23
N TYR A 124 3.64 4.71 -0.57
CA TYR A 124 4.61 3.74 -0.08
C TYR A 124 5.94 4.38 0.39
N TYR A 125 6.21 5.61 -0.03
CA TYR A 125 7.39 6.37 0.43
C TYR A 125 7.14 6.99 1.81
N TYR A 126 5.96 7.55 2.05
CA TYR A 126 5.68 8.37 3.22
C TYR A 126 4.75 7.75 4.26
N ARG A 127 3.92 6.77 3.84
CA ARG A 127 2.97 6.04 4.69
C ARG A 127 3.03 4.53 4.45
N PRO A 128 4.21 3.88 4.63
CA PRO A 128 4.41 2.47 4.30
C PRO A 128 3.70 1.50 5.24
N TYR A 129 3.04 1.99 6.29
CA TYR A 129 2.35 1.18 7.30
C TYR A 129 0.85 1.47 7.34
N ILE A 130 0.09 0.45 7.71
CA ILE A 130 -1.30 0.51 8.17
C ILE A 130 -1.28 0.52 9.69
N SER A 131 -2.09 1.38 10.32
CA SER A 131 -2.28 1.41 11.77
C SER A 131 -3.70 0.96 12.09
N GLY A 132 -3.89 -0.31 12.45
CA GLY A 132 -5.23 -0.84 12.68
C GLY A 132 -5.32 -2.35 12.61
N LEU A 133 -6.20 -2.86 11.76
CA LEU A 133 -6.41 -4.29 11.58
C LEU A 133 -6.50 -4.66 10.09
N PHE A 134 -6.11 -5.90 9.81
CA PHE A 134 -6.23 -6.53 8.52
C PHE A 134 -6.67 -7.97 8.71
N TRP A 135 -7.65 -8.40 7.95
CA TRP A 135 -8.13 -9.77 7.95
C TRP A 135 -8.30 -10.27 6.52
N THR A 136 -7.83 -11.49 6.25
CA THR A 136 -7.94 -12.14 4.95
C THR A 136 -8.48 -13.55 5.11
N TYR A 137 -9.36 -13.92 4.20
CA TYR A 137 -9.76 -15.29 3.94
C TYR A 137 -9.27 -15.71 2.56
N SER A 138 -8.52 -16.82 2.47
CA SER A 138 -7.98 -17.37 1.22
C SER A 138 -8.30 -18.85 1.12
N LYS A 139 -9.02 -19.27 0.08
CA LYS A 139 -9.29 -20.68 -0.17
C LYS A 139 -9.36 -20.96 -1.67
N GLY A 140 -8.44 -21.78 -2.17
CA GLY A 140 -8.35 -22.11 -3.59
C GLY A 140 -8.13 -20.85 -4.44
N ALA A 141 -9.05 -20.61 -5.37
CA ALA A 141 -9.01 -19.46 -6.29
C ALA A 141 -9.55 -18.15 -5.68
N PHE A 142 -10.07 -18.17 -4.48
CA PHE A 142 -10.72 -17.03 -3.82
C PHE A 142 -9.85 -16.45 -2.73
N ASN A 143 -9.66 -15.14 -2.77
CA ASN A 143 -9.02 -14.34 -1.71
C ASN A 143 -9.88 -13.11 -1.45
N GLN A 144 -10.21 -12.83 -0.19
CA GLN A 144 -10.92 -11.63 0.22
C GLN A 144 -10.31 -11.08 1.50
N SER A 145 -9.98 -9.80 1.50
CA SER A 145 -9.44 -9.07 2.64
C SER A 145 -10.34 -7.91 3.03
N VAL A 146 -10.34 -7.59 4.31
CA VAL A 146 -10.87 -6.34 4.87
C VAL A 146 -9.84 -5.73 5.78
N TYR A 147 -9.82 -4.39 5.87
CA TYR A 147 -8.85 -3.68 6.70
C TYR A 147 -9.42 -2.37 7.25
N LEU A 148 -8.84 -1.95 8.36
CA LEU A 148 -9.01 -0.63 8.94
C LEU A 148 -7.62 0.00 9.08
N ASP A 149 -7.45 1.21 8.55
CA ASP A 149 -6.24 2.02 8.69
C ASP A 149 -6.59 3.34 9.39
N TRP A 150 -6.20 3.47 10.65
CA TRP A 150 -6.41 4.67 11.44
C TRP A 150 -5.32 5.68 11.13
N THR A 151 -5.61 6.65 10.28
CA THR A 151 -4.61 7.53 9.68
C THR A 151 -4.32 8.80 10.50
N SER A 152 -5.25 9.19 11.39
CA SER A 152 -5.07 10.30 12.32
C SER A 152 -5.94 10.14 13.57
N ARG A 153 -5.34 10.35 14.75
CA ARG A 153 -6.05 10.37 16.03
C ARG A 153 -6.70 11.74 16.25
N GLN A 154 -7.95 11.74 16.71
CA GLN A 154 -8.64 12.95 17.13
C GLN A 154 -7.94 13.61 18.33
N THR A 155 -7.69 14.91 18.20
CA THR A 155 -7.21 15.80 19.27
C THR A 155 -7.95 17.14 19.17
N ASN A 156 -7.59 18.10 20.02
CA ASN A 156 -8.16 19.45 19.95
C ASN A 156 -7.78 20.20 18.66
N ILE A 157 -6.71 19.75 17.96
CA ILE A 157 -6.18 20.38 16.74
C ILE A 157 -6.12 19.44 15.54
N ASN A 158 -6.10 18.12 15.77
CA ASN A 158 -6.08 17.13 14.70
C ASN A 158 -7.45 16.51 14.54
N ARG A 159 -7.89 16.36 13.31
CA ARG A 159 -9.10 15.62 12.96
C ARG A 159 -8.86 14.12 13.06
N GLU A 160 -9.88 13.38 13.45
CA GLU A 160 -9.88 11.93 13.30
C GLU A 160 -10.05 11.56 11.84
N THR A 161 -9.19 10.65 11.36
CA THR A 161 -9.32 10.11 10.01
C THR A 161 -9.00 8.63 9.97
N PHE A 162 -9.76 7.86 9.21
CA PHE A 162 -9.47 6.45 8.96
C PHE A 162 -9.98 5.98 7.59
N ILE A 163 -9.36 4.93 7.08
CA ILE A 163 -9.82 4.19 5.92
C ILE A 163 -10.36 2.84 6.40
N MET A 164 -11.58 2.51 6.03
CA MET A 164 -12.11 1.15 6.11
C MET A 164 -12.26 0.63 4.69
N GLY A 165 -11.62 -0.50 4.39
CA GLY A 165 -11.60 -1.00 3.03
C GLY A 165 -11.60 -2.52 2.93
N GLY A 166 -11.74 -2.98 1.70
CA GLY A 166 -11.64 -4.37 1.32
C GLY A 166 -11.06 -4.50 -0.08
N LYS A 167 -10.39 -5.63 -0.30
CA LYS A 167 -9.96 -6.07 -1.62
C LYS A 167 -10.18 -7.56 -1.75
N GLY A 168 -10.49 -8.01 -2.94
CA GLY A 168 -10.63 -9.42 -3.21
C GLY A 168 -10.28 -9.78 -4.64
N GLU A 169 -9.97 -11.05 -4.80
CA GLU A 169 -9.66 -11.66 -6.08
C GLU A 169 -10.30 -13.03 -6.17
N PHE A 170 -10.83 -13.32 -7.33
CA PHE A 170 -11.19 -14.66 -7.75
C PHE A 170 -10.55 -14.93 -9.09
N SER A 171 -9.71 -15.96 -9.19
CA SER A 171 -9.04 -16.33 -10.44
C SER A 171 -9.36 -17.76 -10.86
N ASN A 172 -9.66 -17.97 -12.13
CA ASN A 172 -9.91 -19.28 -12.71
C ASN A 172 -9.22 -19.39 -14.06
N LYS A 173 -8.10 -20.12 -14.11
CA LYS A 173 -7.25 -20.25 -15.29
C LYS A 173 -6.80 -18.86 -15.77
N MET A 174 -7.29 -18.45 -16.96
CA MET A 174 -6.92 -17.15 -17.52
C MET A 174 -7.87 -16.01 -17.13
N PHE A 175 -9.02 -16.27 -16.56
CA PHE A 175 -9.97 -15.24 -16.17
C PHE A 175 -9.82 -14.89 -14.70
N TYR A 176 -9.92 -13.60 -14.38
CA TYR A 176 -9.94 -13.13 -13.02
C TYR A 176 -10.95 -12.00 -12.81
N PHE A 177 -11.43 -11.92 -11.60
CA PHE A 177 -12.27 -10.84 -11.08
C PHE A 177 -11.61 -10.27 -9.85
N GLU A 178 -11.48 -8.93 -9.78
CA GLU A 178 -10.98 -8.24 -8.60
C GLU A 178 -12.01 -7.21 -8.13
N ASN A 179 -12.05 -7.00 -6.82
CA ASN A 179 -12.79 -5.90 -6.21
C ASN A 179 -11.88 -5.11 -5.27
N HIS A 180 -12.05 -3.79 -5.29
CA HIS A 180 -11.46 -2.88 -4.33
C HIS A 180 -12.53 -1.92 -3.86
N ILE A 181 -12.66 -1.79 -2.54
CA ILE A 181 -13.63 -0.91 -1.90
C ILE A 181 -12.93 -0.21 -0.77
N TYR A 182 -13.09 1.10 -0.63
CA TYR A 182 -12.79 1.77 0.62
C TYR A 182 -13.74 2.93 0.89
N MET A 183 -13.88 3.25 2.18
CA MET A 183 -14.45 4.48 2.69
C MET A 183 -13.36 5.19 3.50
N TYR A 184 -13.08 6.43 3.17
CA TYR A 184 -12.24 7.32 3.95
C TYR A 184 -13.15 8.27 4.74
N HIS A 185 -13.09 8.14 6.06
CA HIS A 185 -13.82 9.00 6.98
C HIS A 185 -12.88 10.10 7.49
N HIS A 186 -13.35 11.35 7.39
CA HIS A 186 -12.65 12.52 7.86
C HIS A 186 -13.58 13.28 8.84
N ALA A 187 -13.44 12.94 10.12
CA ALA A 187 -14.22 13.55 11.20
C ALA A 187 -13.71 14.95 11.59
N GLY A 188 -14.34 15.60 12.53
CA GLY A 188 -13.90 16.87 13.12
C GLY A 188 -12.82 16.69 14.19
N THR A 189 -12.34 17.82 14.70
CA THR A 189 -11.51 17.89 15.91
C THR A 189 -12.33 17.63 17.16
N ALA A 190 -11.68 17.33 18.31
CA ALA A 190 -12.37 17.08 19.57
C ALA A 190 -13.10 18.35 20.09
N ILE A 191 -12.55 19.52 19.80
CA ILE A 191 -13.20 20.81 20.02
C ILE A 191 -13.56 21.35 18.63
N PRO A 192 -14.86 21.37 18.26
CA PRO A 192 -15.29 21.85 16.95
C PRO A 192 -14.78 23.26 16.66
N GLN A 193 -14.21 23.48 15.49
CA GLN A 193 -13.78 24.79 14.99
C GLN A 193 -14.77 25.29 13.93
N GLU A 194 -14.89 26.60 13.79
CA GLU A 194 -15.69 27.20 12.73
C GLU A 194 -15.22 26.72 11.35
N GLY A 195 -16.14 26.23 10.52
CA GLY A 195 -15.81 25.63 9.22
C GLY A 195 -15.38 24.17 9.26
N ASP A 196 -15.42 23.52 10.43
CA ASP A 196 -15.12 22.09 10.56
C ASP A 196 -16.29 21.22 10.11
N HIS A 197 -16.25 20.76 8.86
CA HIS A 197 -17.25 19.85 8.31
C HIS A 197 -16.72 18.43 8.19
N LEU A 198 -17.60 17.46 8.47
CA LEU A 198 -17.31 16.04 8.26
C LEU A 198 -17.29 15.74 6.77
N ARG A 199 -16.23 15.07 6.30
CA ARG A 199 -16.13 14.59 4.91
C ARG A 199 -16.24 13.08 4.86
N ASP A 200 -17.07 12.61 3.96
CA ASP A 200 -17.17 11.21 3.57
C ASP A 200 -16.64 11.08 2.14
N ASN A 201 -15.67 10.19 1.92
CA ASN A 201 -15.07 9.93 0.63
C ASN A 201 -14.91 8.43 0.48
N GLY A 202 -15.30 7.85 -0.64
CA GLY A 202 -15.23 6.41 -0.82
C GLY A 202 -15.25 6.00 -2.27
N VAL A 203 -14.93 4.73 -2.54
CA VAL A 203 -14.83 4.19 -3.89
C VAL A 203 -15.14 2.70 -3.92
N VAL A 204 -15.74 2.29 -5.00
CA VAL A 204 -15.87 0.89 -5.44
C VAL A 204 -15.22 0.78 -6.82
N LEU A 205 -14.30 -0.17 -6.98
CA LEU A 205 -13.68 -0.51 -8.25
C LEU A 205 -13.82 -2.02 -8.45
N LEU A 206 -14.44 -2.41 -9.56
CA LEU A 206 -14.65 -3.81 -9.94
C LEU A 206 -13.95 -4.07 -11.26
N THR A 207 -13.13 -5.10 -11.30
CA THR A 207 -12.26 -5.43 -12.44
C THR A 207 -12.56 -6.83 -12.96
N LEU A 208 -12.71 -6.96 -14.26
CA LEU A 208 -12.72 -8.22 -14.99
C LEU A 208 -11.48 -8.27 -15.88
N GLY A 209 -10.74 -9.37 -15.86
CA GLY A 209 -9.52 -9.45 -16.63
C GLY A 209 -9.19 -10.84 -17.17
N ILE A 210 -8.25 -10.82 -18.10
CA ILE A 210 -7.65 -12.01 -18.70
C ILE A 210 -6.15 -11.97 -18.40
N ASN A 211 -5.63 -13.06 -17.86
CA ASN A 211 -4.21 -13.31 -17.69
C ASN A 211 -3.80 -14.46 -18.61
N ALA A 212 -3.15 -14.14 -19.70
CA ALA A 212 -2.68 -15.10 -20.70
C ALA A 212 -1.19 -15.46 -20.54
N SER A 213 -0.53 -15.10 -19.42
CA SER A 213 0.90 -15.33 -19.18
C SER A 213 1.29 -16.79 -19.34
N ASP A 214 0.52 -17.71 -18.73
CA ASP A 214 0.79 -19.15 -18.78
C ASP A 214 0.52 -19.80 -20.16
N TYR A 215 -0.08 -19.05 -21.10
CA TYR A 215 -0.44 -19.51 -22.45
C TYR A 215 0.42 -18.91 -23.54
N THR A 216 1.42 -18.10 -23.17
CA THR A 216 2.29 -17.39 -24.10
C THR A 216 3.76 -17.50 -23.64
N PHE A 217 4.67 -16.99 -24.44
CA PHE A 217 6.09 -16.90 -24.07
C PHE A 217 6.43 -15.64 -23.23
N PHE A 218 5.46 -14.77 -22.99
CA PHE A 218 5.63 -13.59 -22.16
C PHE A 218 5.56 -13.95 -20.68
N ASP A 219 6.42 -13.34 -19.86
CA ASP A 219 6.38 -13.48 -18.40
C ASP A 219 5.10 -12.87 -17.81
N THR A 220 4.57 -11.84 -18.49
CA THR A 220 3.26 -11.25 -18.18
C THR A 220 2.56 -10.89 -19.48
N LEU A 221 1.28 -11.28 -19.60
CA LEU A 221 0.37 -10.79 -20.63
C LEU A 221 -1.04 -10.71 -20.03
N LYS A 222 -1.46 -9.48 -19.69
CA LYS A 222 -2.76 -9.24 -19.04
C LYS A 222 -3.51 -8.12 -19.72
N LEU A 223 -4.83 -8.26 -19.75
CA LEU A 223 -5.78 -7.22 -20.15
C LEU A 223 -6.92 -7.20 -19.15
N SER A 224 -7.29 -6.02 -18.68
CA SER A 224 -8.45 -5.88 -17.80
C SER A 224 -9.31 -4.68 -18.13
N PHE A 225 -10.56 -4.77 -17.71
CA PHE A 225 -11.56 -3.73 -17.76
C PHE A 225 -12.15 -3.53 -16.37
N SER A 226 -12.14 -2.29 -15.89
CA SER A 226 -12.63 -1.94 -14.57
C SER A 226 -13.69 -0.85 -14.65
N GLY A 227 -14.76 -1.03 -13.87
CA GLY A 227 -15.72 0.02 -13.54
C GLY A 227 -15.35 0.66 -12.21
N ILE A 228 -15.26 1.98 -12.17
CA ILE A 228 -15.00 2.75 -10.96
C ILE A 228 -16.17 3.66 -10.64
N LYS A 229 -16.58 3.69 -9.37
CA LYS A 229 -17.57 4.61 -8.83
C LYS A 229 -17.09 5.15 -7.51
N SER A 230 -16.95 6.47 -7.39
CA SER A 230 -16.63 7.11 -6.11
C SER A 230 -17.83 7.82 -5.52
N PHE A 231 -17.73 8.16 -4.25
CA PHE A 231 -18.74 8.84 -3.45
C PHE A 231 -18.04 9.88 -2.61
N GLU A 232 -18.48 11.12 -2.68
CA GLU A 232 -17.97 12.18 -1.84
C GLU A 232 -19.08 13.08 -1.33
N ARG A 233 -18.90 13.58 -0.13
CA ARG A 233 -19.79 14.54 0.49
C ARG A 233 -19.07 15.28 1.60
N GLU A 234 -19.28 16.57 1.70
CA GLU A 234 -19.01 17.37 2.88
C GLU A 234 -20.34 17.65 3.60
N ARG A 235 -20.50 17.11 4.82
CA ARG A 235 -21.78 17.17 5.53
C ARG A 235 -22.12 18.63 5.88
N ASN A 236 -23.38 19.00 5.69
CA ASN A 236 -23.93 20.36 5.88
C ASN A 236 -23.41 21.42 4.87
N VAL A 237 -22.58 21.04 3.90
CA VAL A 237 -22.06 21.93 2.84
C VAL A 237 -22.54 21.47 1.47
N SER A 238 -22.39 20.18 1.16
CA SER A 238 -22.75 19.62 -0.15
C SER A 238 -23.59 18.35 -0.01
N GLY A 239 -24.37 18.05 -1.06
CA GLY A 239 -24.99 16.75 -1.24
C GLY A 239 -23.97 15.67 -1.67
N TRP A 240 -24.45 14.44 -1.87
CA TRP A 240 -23.64 13.38 -2.43
C TRP A 240 -23.29 13.65 -3.90
N HIS A 241 -22.00 13.63 -4.21
CA HIS A 241 -21.46 13.55 -5.56
C HIS A 241 -20.95 12.13 -5.80
N SER A 242 -21.35 11.52 -6.92
CA SER A 242 -21.08 10.10 -7.17
C SER A 242 -20.70 9.86 -8.63
N PRO A 243 -19.46 10.25 -9.01
CA PRO A 243 -18.97 10.09 -10.38
C PRO A 243 -18.68 8.62 -10.72
N ASN A 244 -18.85 8.31 -12.03
CA ASN A 244 -18.54 7.01 -12.61
C ASN A 244 -17.40 7.13 -13.60
N GLY A 245 -16.70 6.02 -13.83
CA GLY A 245 -15.66 5.93 -14.86
C GLY A 245 -15.33 4.48 -15.20
N VAL A 246 -14.49 4.34 -16.19
CA VAL A 246 -13.96 3.06 -16.65
C VAL A 246 -12.44 3.16 -16.76
N ILE A 247 -11.75 2.05 -16.46
CA ILE A 247 -10.30 1.91 -16.62
C ILE A 247 -10.04 0.67 -17.45
N ILE A 248 -9.15 0.77 -18.41
CA ILE A 248 -8.65 -0.35 -19.20
C ILE A 248 -7.15 -0.45 -18.95
N ASP A 249 -6.71 -1.58 -18.41
CA ASP A 249 -5.29 -1.85 -18.17
C ASP A 249 -4.79 -2.95 -19.08
N PHE A 250 -3.62 -2.71 -19.66
CA PHE A 250 -2.87 -3.69 -20.44
C PHE A 250 -1.46 -3.81 -19.86
N SER A 251 -0.96 -5.02 -19.68
CA SER A 251 0.41 -5.26 -19.23
C SER A 251 1.07 -6.39 -20.00
N ILE A 252 2.32 -6.18 -20.38
CA ILE A 252 3.17 -7.15 -21.03
C ILE A 252 4.58 -7.07 -20.44
N ASP A 253 5.20 -8.21 -20.22
CA ASP A 253 6.60 -8.33 -19.75
C ASP A 253 7.28 -9.50 -20.44
N TYR A 254 8.52 -9.30 -20.83
CA TYR A 254 9.39 -10.37 -21.35
C TYR A 254 10.81 -10.17 -20.87
N LYS A 255 11.34 -11.13 -20.11
CA LYS A 255 12.71 -11.13 -19.57
C LYS A 255 13.07 -9.85 -18.83
N GLY A 256 12.09 -9.31 -18.08
CA GLY A 256 12.28 -8.13 -17.25
C GLY A 256 12.17 -6.78 -17.97
N VAL A 257 11.92 -6.75 -19.27
CA VAL A 257 11.49 -5.55 -19.99
C VAL A 257 9.98 -5.60 -20.17
N GLY A 258 9.28 -4.57 -19.77
CA GLY A 258 7.83 -4.58 -19.85
C GLY A 258 7.20 -3.22 -20.06
N MET A 259 5.90 -3.28 -20.35
CA MET A 259 5.04 -2.12 -20.50
C MET A 259 3.73 -2.35 -19.73
N LEU A 260 3.27 -1.30 -19.06
CA LEU A 260 1.95 -1.24 -18.47
C LEU A 260 1.26 0.02 -19.01
N ASN A 261 0.08 -0.13 -19.58
CA ASN A 261 -0.76 0.99 -20.02
C ASN A 261 -2.06 0.97 -19.22
N SER A 262 -2.48 2.15 -18.74
CA SER A 262 -3.74 2.37 -18.04
C SER A 262 -4.47 3.53 -18.69
N PHE A 263 -5.60 3.25 -19.32
CA PHE A 263 -6.48 4.25 -19.91
C PHE A 263 -7.73 4.42 -19.06
N TYR A 264 -7.97 5.66 -18.61
CA TYR A 264 -9.13 6.06 -17.84
C TYR A 264 -10.00 7.03 -18.62
N TYR A 265 -11.33 6.80 -18.54
CA TYR A 265 -12.34 7.74 -19.01
C TYR A 265 -13.51 7.78 -18.04
N GLY A 266 -13.94 9.00 -17.62
CA GLY A 266 -15.01 9.12 -16.63
C GLY A 266 -15.38 10.55 -16.30
N GLN A 267 -16.01 10.71 -15.15
CA GLN A 267 -16.52 12.00 -14.67
C GLN A 267 -15.54 12.74 -13.75
N GLY A 268 -14.36 12.14 -13.49
CA GLY A 268 -13.39 12.63 -12.53
C GLY A 268 -13.69 12.16 -11.09
N HIS A 269 -12.69 11.60 -10.43
CA HIS A 269 -12.82 11.04 -9.08
C HIS A 269 -11.93 11.83 -8.11
N ASN A 270 -12.53 12.59 -7.19
CA ASN A 270 -11.79 13.34 -6.18
C ASN A 270 -11.55 12.48 -4.94
N LEU A 271 -10.68 11.49 -5.06
CA LEU A 271 -10.30 10.59 -3.99
C LEU A 271 -9.07 11.14 -3.25
N ASP A 272 -9.16 11.25 -1.92
CA ASP A 272 -8.08 11.83 -1.09
C ASP A 272 -6.78 11.01 -1.15
N TRP A 273 -6.88 9.69 -1.38
CA TRP A 273 -5.76 8.77 -1.44
C TRP A 273 -5.42 8.31 -2.87
N GLY A 274 -6.28 8.67 -3.84
CA GLY A 274 -6.09 8.34 -5.25
C GLY A 274 -5.07 9.25 -5.94
N ASP A 275 -4.53 8.79 -7.08
CA ASP A 275 -3.69 9.62 -7.92
C ASP A 275 -4.54 10.77 -8.51
N PRO A 276 -4.13 12.04 -8.32
CA PRO A 276 -4.86 13.21 -8.78
C PRO A 276 -5.16 13.24 -10.28
N PHE A 277 -4.43 12.52 -11.12
CA PHE A 277 -4.77 12.42 -12.55
C PHE A 277 -6.16 11.85 -12.81
N TYR A 278 -6.69 11.01 -11.91
CA TYR A 278 -8.05 10.48 -12.02
C TYR A 278 -9.15 11.49 -11.66
N ARG A 279 -8.80 12.71 -11.25
CA ARG A 279 -9.75 13.84 -11.14
C ARG A 279 -10.12 14.42 -12.49
N LEU A 280 -9.32 14.15 -13.52
CA LEU A 280 -9.61 14.53 -14.90
C LEU A 280 -10.71 13.61 -15.49
N LYS A 281 -11.30 14.02 -16.60
CA LYS A 281 -12.29 13.18 -17.33
C LYS A 281 -11.64 12.11 -18.17
N GLN A 282 -10.43 12.36 -18.62
CA GLN A 282 -9.66 11.44 -19.44
C GLN A 282 -8.19 11.48 -19.03
N TYR A 283 -7.60 10.30 -18.93
CA TYR A 283 -6.20 10.14 -18.59
C TYR A 283 -5.66 8.84 -19.18
N ASN A 284 -4.46 8.87 -19.71
CA ASN A 284 -3.73 7.65 -20.08
C ASN A 284 -2.32 7.71 -19.50
N ARG A 285 -1.88 6.59 -18.90
CA ARG A 285 -0.51 6.40 -18.45
C ARG A 285 0.09 5.19 -19.14
N THR A 286 1.29 5.37 -19.66
CA THR A 286 2.10 4.27 -20.21
C THR A 286 3.41 4.22 -19.47
N ASP A 287 3.63 3.15 -18.73
CA ASP A 287 4.89 2.84 -18.06
C ASP A 287 5.70 1.88 -18.92
N VAL A 288 6.93 2.23 -19.26
CA VAL A 288 7.93 1.32 -19.83
C VAL A 288 8.97 1.07 -18.76
N TYR A 289 9.24 -0.18 -18.43
CA TYR A 289 10.12 -0.51 -17.34
C TYR A 289 11.16 -1.58 -17.69
N TYR A 290 12.26 -1.54 -16.96
CA TYR A 290 13.29 -2.56 -16.97
C TYR A 290 13.64 -3.01 -15.55
N LYS A 291 13.43 -4.31 -15.27
CA LYS A 291 13.81 -4.97 -14.00
C LYS A 291 15.30 -5.35 -14.07
N MET A 292 16.18 -4.39 -13.75
CA MET A 292 17.63 -4.56 -13.83
C MET A 292 18.21 -5.47 -12.75
N LEU A 293 17.54 -5.57 -11.60
CA LEU A 293 17.91 -6.46 -10.50
C LEU A 293 16.72 -7.36 -10.19
N ASN A 294 16.92 -8.66 -10.31
CA ASN A 294 15.89 -9.65 -10.02
C ASN A 294 16.53 -10.88 -9.37
N PHE A 295 16.95 -10.73 -8.12
CA PHE A 295 17.53 -11.79 -7.29
C PHE A 295 16.57 -12.14 -6.17
N LYS A 296 16.74 -13.30 -5.53
CA LYS A 296 15.85 -13.80 -4.47
C LYS A 296 15.58 -12.77 -3.35
N LYS A 297 16.59 -11.94 -3.01
CA LYS A 297 16.52 -10.98 -1.90
C LYS A 297 16.69 -9.53 -2.34
N VAL A 298 16.93 -9.28 -3.62
CA VAL A 298 17.19 -7.95 -4.16
C VAL A 298 16.41 -7.78 -5.44
N SER A 299 15.57 -6.77 -5.49
CA SER A 299 14.86 -6.35 -6.69
C SER A 299 15.17 -4.89 -7.00
N GLY A 300 15.25 -4.56 -8.28
CA GLY A 300 15.46 -3.19 -8.70
C GLY A 300 14.90 -2.98 -10.10
N ALA A 301 14.16 -1.88 -10.29
CA ALA A 301 13.56 -1.55 -11.56
C ALA A 301 13.67 -0.05 -11.84
N PHE A 302 13.91 0.26 -13.10
CA PHE A 302 13.73 1.61 -13.65
C PHE A 302 12.44 1.63 -14.44
N THR A 303 11.65 2.68 -14.27
CA THR A 303 10.38 2.91 -14.99
C THR A 303 10.39 4.31 -15.57
N TYR A 304 10.07 4.41 -16.85
CA TYR A 304 9.77 5.66 -17.51
C TYR A 304 8.28 5.70 -17.84
N SER A 305 7.58 6.74 -17.35
CA SER A 305 6.14 6.89 -17.50
C SER A 305 5.80 8.09 -18.35
N PHE A 306 4.86 7.88 -19.28
CA PHE A 306 4.21 8.93 -20.06
C PHE A 306 2.80 9.14 -19.53
N HIS A 307 2.46 10.37 -19.19
CA HIS A 307 1.15 10.76 -18.70
C HIS A 307 0.47 11.66 -19.71
N PHE A 308 -0.55 11.15 -20.39
CA PHE A 308 -1.33 11.91 -21.37
C PHE A 308 -2.57 12.46 -20.68
N ALA A 309 -2.61 13.76 -20.48
CA ALA A 309 -3.65 14.47 -19.78
C ALA A 309 -3.80 15.89 -20.32
N GLU A 310 -5.02 16.40 -20.42
CA GLU A 310 -5.33 17.79 -20.82
C GLU A 310 -4.69 18.23 -22.17
N GLY A 311 -4.45 17.26 -23.07
CA GLY A 311 -3.79 17.53 -24.37
C GLY A 311 -2.26 17.59 -24.30
N ASN A 312 -1.66 17.45 -23.12
CA ASN A 312 -0.22 17.47 -22.87
C ASN A 312 0.32 16.06 -22.56
N VAL A 313 1.64 15.93 -22.67
CA VAL A 313 2.37 14.73 -22.25
C VAL A 313 3.33 15.10 -21.15
N SER A 314 3.09 14.64 -19.95
CA SER A 314 3.99 14.76 -18.80
C SER A 314 4.83 13.50 -18.65
N HIS A 315 5.97 13.62 -17.98
CA HIS A 315 6.95 12.55 -17.86
C HIS A 315 7.24 12.25 -16.39
N GLN A 316 7.54 10.96 -16.11
CA GLN A 316 8.01 10.55 -14.79
C GLN A 316 9.11 9.49 -14.97
N GLN A 317 10.20 9.62 -14.22
CA GLN A 317 11.26 8.64 -14.15
C GLN A 317 11.33 8.11 -12.73
N GLN A 318 11.17 6.79 -12.57
CA GLN A 318 11.25 6.14 -11.27
C GLN A 318 12.36 5.09 -11.24
N PHE A 319 13.14 5.09 -10.18
CA PHE A 319 14.03 4.00 -9.83
C PHE A 319 13.67 3.49 -8.44
N ILE A 320 13.35 2.21 -8.34
CA ILE A 320 13.01 1.55 -7.08
C ILE A 320 13.96 0.39 -6.86
N ILE A 321 14.52 0.30 -5.66
CA ILE A 321 15.31 -0.84 -5.20
C ILE A 321 14.77 -1.36 -3.87
N SER A 322 14.66 -2.68 -3.72
CA SER A 322 14.29 -3.34 -2.47
C SER A 322 15.28 -4.44 -2.16
N VAL A 323 15.73 -4.48 -0.90
CA VAL A 323 16.52 -5.57 -0.35
C VAL A 323 15.79 -6.12 0.85
N ASP A 324 15.46 -7.43 0.82
CA ASP A 324 14.70 -8.10 1.87
C ASP A 324 15.55 -9.23 2.48
N LEU A 325 15.97 -9.02 3.72
CA LEU A 325 16.79 -9.97 4.48
C LEU A 325 15.98 -10.56 5.64
N SER A 326 16.11 -11.84 5.88
CA SER A 326 15.47 -12.49 7.04
C SER A 326 16.22 -13.76 7.44
N SER A 327 16.16 -14.10 8.73
CA SER A 327 16.64 -15.36 9.28
C SER A 327 15.93 -15.66 10.59
N ASP A 328 15.67 -16.94 10.87
CA ASP A 328 15.31 -17.39 12.21
C ASP A 328 16.59 -17.54 13.04
N PHE A 329 16.58 -17.07 14.29
CA PHE A 329 17.62 -17.40 15.23
C PHE A 329 17.48 -18.88 15.61
N LYS A 330 18.49 -19.68 15.32
CA LYS A 330 18.50 -21.08 15.77
C LYS A 330 18.51 -21.10 17.28
N SER A 331 17.51 -21.74 17.92
CA SER A 331 17.60 -22.08 19.33
C SER A 331 18.83 -22.96 19.54
N PRO A 332 19.71 -22.67 20.50
CA PRO A 332 20.73 -23.64 20.89
C PRO A 332 20.03 -24.93 21.31
N ARG A 333 20.44 -26.05 20.73
CA ARG A 333 19.95 -27.38 21.08
C ARG A 333 20.38 -27.74 22.47
#